data_9ad2117fd78b50f347374cf4b962a8b6
#
_entry.id   9ad2117fd78b50f347374cf4b962a8b6
#
_cell.length_a   1.000
_cell.length_b   1.000
_cell.length_c   1.000
_cell.angle_alpha   90.00
_cell.angle_beta   90.00
_cell.angle_gamma   90.00
#
_symmetry.space_group_name_H-M   'P 1'
#
loop_
_entity.id
_entity.type
_entity.pdbx_description
1 polymer ?
#
loop_
_entity_poly.entity_id
_entity_poly.type
_entity_poly.pdbx_seq_one_letter_code
_entity_poly.pdbx_strand_id
1 'polypeptide(L)'
;TLDRSSAASDVYKRQVWQWDLWQAGMGLVDFTNPDATAWYQAKLRELIAQGVDCFKTDFGERIPTEVVWADGSDPERMHNLYTDLYNRAVHDVLVEARGADDAVLFARSATAGGQSMPVHWGGDSTSTYASMAETLRGGLSLALSGFAFWSHDIGGFEGTPDAGVFKRWTAFGLLGSHSRFHGSSSYRVPWAFDEEAV
;
A
#
# COMPACT_ATOMS: atom_id res chain seq x y z
N THR A 1 16.58 -1.60 14.85
CA THR A 1 16.41 -0.15 14.93
C THR A 1 16.96 0.46 13.66
N LEU A 2 16.18 1.29 12.97
CA LEU A 2 16.65 2.07 11.82
C LEU A 2 17.73 3.03 12.33
N ASP A 3 18.92 2.94 11.82
CA ASP A 3 19.95 3.91 12.17
C ASP A 3 19.84 5.17 11.27
N ARG A 4 20.60 6.21 11.59
CA ARG A 4 20.54 7.48 10.85
C ARG A 4 20.98 7.35 9.39
N SER A 5 21.74 6.32 9.03
CA SER A 5 22.22 6.12 7.67
C SER A 5 21.19 5.47 6.75
N SER A 6 20.17 4.83 7.34
CA SER A 6 19.13 4.07 6.63
C SER A 6 17.84 4.87 6.40
N ALA A 7 17.75 6.10 6.85
CA ALA A 7 16.56 6.94 6.74
C ALA A 7 16.84 8.24 5.99
N ALA A 8 15.84 8.73 5.24
CA ALA A 8 15.89 10.04 4.62
C ALA A 8 16.08 11.15 5.66
N SER A 9 16.85 12.18 5.31
CA SER A 9 17.23 13.24 6.23
C SER A 9 16.50 14.55 5.95
N ASP A 10 16.19 15.29 7.02
CA ASP A 10 15.70 16.65 6.94
C ASP A 10 16.78 17.58 6.34
N VAL A 11 16.41 18.40 5.33
CA VAL A 11 17.33 19.31 4.62
C VAL A 11 18.02 20.30 5.55
N TYR A 12 17.28 20.79 6.56
CA TYR A 12 17.77 21.89 7.42
C TYR A 12 18.49 21.39 8.67
N LYS A 13 18.02 20.29 9.26
CA LYS A 13 18.48 19.82 10.57
C LYS A 13 19.46 18.64 10.49
N ARG A 14 19.63 18.04 9.32
CA ARG A 14 20.46 16.83 9.11
C ARG A 14 20.14 15.72 10.12
N GLN A 15 18.86 15.54 10.39
CA GLN A 15 18.34 14.49 11.25
C GLN A 15 17.40 13.60 10.44
N VAL A 16 17.07 12.42 10.98
CA VAL A 16 16.07 11.53 10.37
C VAL A 16 14.76 12.27 10.18
N TRP A 17 14.24 12.28 8.96
CA TRP A 17 12.90 12.79 8.70
C TRP A 17 11.86 11.94 9.42
N GLN A 18 10.95 12.57 10.16
CA GLN A 18 9.84 11.93 10.85
C GLN A 18 8.53 12.35 10.21
N TRP A 19 7.82 11.37 9.67
CA TRP A 19 6.54 11.60 9.04
C TRP A 19 5.40 11.34 10.04
N ASP A 20 5.07 12.36 10.82
CA ASP A 20 4.10 12.26 11.91
C ASP A 20 2.63 12.21 11.43
N LEU A 21 2.39 12.32 10.12
CA LEU A 21 1.05 12.29 9.55
C LEU A 21 0.33 10.96 9.79
N TRP A 22 1.04 9.85 9.74
CA TRP A 22 0.47 8.52 9.93
C TRP A 22 0.62 8.04 11.37
N GLN A 23 1.80 8.17 11.92
CA GLN A 23 2.13 7.79 13.27
C GLN A 23 3.36 8.58 13.75
N ALA A 24 3.26 9.19 14.93
CA ALA A 24 4.37 9.94 15.51
C ALA A 24 5.63 9.07 15.66
N GLY A 25 6.77 9.63 15.27
CA GLY A 25 8.07 8.98 15.38
C GLY A 25 8.40 7.97 14.27
N MET A 26 7.61 7.88 13.20
CA MET A 26 7.95 7.07 12.03
C MET A 26 9.13 7.68 11.27
N GLY A 27 10.13 6.86 10.97
CA GLY A 27 11.20 7.20 10.04
C GLY A 27 10.84 6.77 8.60
N LEU A 28 11.28 7.57 7.63
CA LEU A 28 11.15 7.24 6.22
C LEU A 28 12.41 6.48 5.77
N VAL A 29 12.25 5.22 5.35
CA VAL A 29 13.38 4.42 4.84
C VAL A 29 13.87 5.03 3.53
N ASP A 30 15.18 5.20 3.41
CA ASP A 30 15.77 5.72 2.18
C ASP A 30 16.13 4.58 1.22
N PHE A 31 15.21 4.24 0.31
CA PHE A 31 15.43 3.19 -0.68
C PHE A 31 16.38 3.59 -1.82
N THR A 32 16.90 4.82 -1.84
CA THR A 32 18.03 5.20 -2.71
C THR A 32 19.37 4.77 -2.12
N ASN A 33 19.39 4.43 -0.82
CA ASN A 33 20.54 3.90 -0.11
C ASN A 33 20.53 2.36 -0.18
N PRO A 34 21.50 1.72 -0.85
CA PRO A 34 21.57 0.26 -0.95
C PRO A 34 21.63 -0.45 0.41
N ASP A 35 22.33 0.13 1.39
CA ASP A 35 22.44 -0.48 2.73
C ASP A 35 21.10 -0.44 3.47
N ALA A 36 20.33 0.65 3.32
CA ALA A 36 18.99 0.76 3.89
C ALA A 36 18.02 -0.24 3.24
N THR A 37 18.09 -0.38 1.92
CA THR A 37 17.32 -1.37 1.17
C THR A 37 17.66 -2.78 1.62
N ALA A 38 18.94 -3.12 1.71
CA ALA A 38 19.40 -4.44 2.17
C ALA A 38 18.96 -4.73 3.61
N TRP A 39 19.06 -3.75 4.51
CA TRP A 39 18.55 -3.86 5.88
C TRP A 39 17.05 -4.16 5.92
N TYR A 40 16.25 -3.42 5.16
CA TYR A 40 14.79 -3.63 5.09
C TYR A 40 14.44 -5.01 4.54
N GLN A 41 15.09 -5.40 3.43
CA GLN A 41 14.93 -6.72 2.82
C GLN A 41 15.33 -7.87 3.75
N ALA A 42 16.38 -7.68 4.57
CA ALA A 42 16.76 -8.69 5.56
C ALA A 42 15.63 -8.94 6.58
N LYS A 43 14.88 -7.90 7.00
CA LYS A 43 13.72 -8.07 7.89
C LYS A 43 12.58 -8.83 7.23
N LEU A 44 12.35 -8.62 5.94
CA LEU A 44 11.34 -9.37 5.19
C LEU A 44 11.73 -10.85 5.06
N ARG A 45 13.01 -11.15 4.80
CA ARG A 45 13.52 -12.54 4.75
C ARG A 45 13.36 -13.27 6.09
N GLU A 46 13.55 -12.57 7.22
CA GLU A 46 13.27 -13.11 8.55
C GLU A 46 11.78 -13.53 8.70
N LEU A 47 10.84 -12.74 8.16
CA LEU A 47 9.42 -13.06 8.19
C LEU A 47 9.06 -14.23 7.25
N ILE A 48 9.64 -14.28 6.06
CA ILE A 48 9.49 -15.41 5.14
C ILE A 48 9.98 -16.70 5.78
N ALA A 49 11.11 -16.67 6.48
CA ALA A 49 11.64 -17.83 7.20
C ALA A 49 10.71 -18.31 8.34
N GLN A 50 9.82 -17.44 8.84
CA GLN A 50 8.78 -17.79 9.82
C GLN A 50 7.49 -18.32 9.19
N GLY A 51 7.40 -18.40 7.85
CA GLY A 51 6.25 -18.93 7.12
C GLY A 51 5.34 -17.88 6.48
N VAL A 52 5.78 -16.64 6.36
CA VAL A 52 5.05 -15.62 5.58
C VAL A 52 5.25 -15.89 4.09
N ASP A 53 4.16 -15.96 3.33
CA ASP A 53 4.17 -16.28 1.89
C ASP A 53 4.11 -15.06 0.98
N CYS A 54 3.46 -13.98 1.41
CA CYS A 54 3.32 -12.74 0.64
C CYS A 54 3.28 -11.52 1.57
N PHE A 55 3.43 -10.33 1.01
CA PHE A 55 3.40 -9.09 1.77
C PHE A 55 2.37 -8.11 1.23
N LYS A 56 1.81 -7.33 2.16
CA LYS A 56 1.07 -6.11 1.87
C LYS A 56 1.96 -4.91 2.15
N THR A 57 2.22 -4.09 1.12
CA THR A 57 2.88 -2.79 1.27
C THR A 57 1.81 -1.72 1.44
N ASP A 58 1.68 -1.25 2.68
CA ASP A 58 0.77 -0.16 3.02
C ASP A 58 1.49 1.18 2.93
N PHE A 59 0.74 2.28 2.77
CA PHE A 59 1.29 3.60 2.54
C PHE A 59 2.22 3.67 1.30
N GLY A 60 3.28 4.49 1.34
CA GLY A 60 4.20 4.71 0.23
C GLY A 60 3.86 5.91 -0.63
N GLU A 61 2.74 6.57 -0.37
CA GLU A 61 2.36 7.88 -0.92
C GLU A 61 2.67 9.02 0.06
N ARG A 62 2.43 10.26 -0.37
CA ARG A 62 2.66 11.48 0.42
C ARG A 62 4.10 11.64 0.88
N ILE A 63 5.03 11.26 0.03
CA ILE A 63 6.46 11.37 0.33
C ILE A 63 6.84 12.85 0.36
N PRO A 64 7.53 13.30 1.42
CA PRO A 64 7.90 14.71 1.56
C PRO A 64 8.90 15.15 0.50
N THR A 65 8.81 16.43 0.11
CA THR A 65 9.74 17.06 -0.84
C THR A 65 10.86 17.86 -0.13
N GLU A 66 10.81 17.92 1.20
CA GLU A 66 11.81 18.62 2.03
C GLU A 66 12.84 17.65 2.65
N VAL A 67 13.21 16.62 1.91
CA VAL A 67 14.17 15.61 2.35
C VAL A 67 15.39 15.55 1.45
N VAL A 68 16.48 15.03 2.00
CA VAL A 68 17.69 14.71 1.24
C VAL A 68 17.81 13.19 1.13
N TRP A 69 17.93 12.72 -0.09
CA TRP A 69 18.13 11.32 -0.44
C TRP A 69 19.61 10.99 -0.52
N ALA A 70 20.01 9.77 -0.19
CA ALA A 70 21.42 9.36 -0.14
C ALA A 70 22.14 9.46 -1.49
N ASP A 71 21.42 9.22 -2.58
CA ASP A 71 21.96 9.30 -3.95
C ASP A 71 21.92 10.73 -4.54
N GLY A 72 21.39 11.70 -3.81
CA GLY A 72 21.22 13.08 -4.28
C GLY A 72 20.04 13.28 -5.24
N SER A 73 19.13 12.32 -5.33
CA SER A 73 17.93 12.43 -6.16
C SER A 73 17.09 13.66 -5.81
N ASP A 74 16.48 14.25 -6.83
CA ASP A 74 15.55 15.35 -6.71
C ASP A 74 14.32 14.95 -5.88
N PRO A 75 14.05 15.59 -4.74
CA PRO A 75 12.98 15.19 -3.85
C PRO A 75 11.58 15.37 -4.47
N GLU A 76 11.36 16.30 -5.41
CA GLU A 76 10.08 16.41 -6.11
C GLU A 76 9.82 15.21 -7.05
N ARG A 77 10.86 14.72 -7.70
CA ARG A 77 10.76 13.47 -8.49
C ARG A 77 10.56 12.26 -7.59
N MET A 78 11.24 12.21 -6.46
CA MET A 78 11.12 11.14 -5.48
C MET A 78 9.73 11.07 -4.84
N HIS A 79 8.97 12.15 -4.80
CA HIS A 79 7.60 12.15 -4.31
C HIS A 79 6.73 11.04 -4.94
N ASN A 80 6.91 10.77 -6.23
CA ASN A 80 6.21 9.69 -6.91
C ASN A 80 7.07 8.43 -7.10
N LEU A 81 8.37 8.55 -7.33
CA LEU A 81 9.26 7.43 -7.59
C LEU A 81 9.44 6.52 -6.36
N TYR A 82 9.36 7.09 -5.16
CA TYR A 82 9.54 6.35 -3.91
C TYR A 82 8.63 5.10 -3.82
N THR A 83 7.39 5.20 -4.26
CA THR A 83 6.46 4.06 -4.21
C THR A 83 6.94 2.88 -5.07
N ASP A 84 7.56 3.14 -6.22
CA ASP A 84 8.15 2.09 -7.06
C ASP A 84 9.36 1.45 -6.35
N LEU A 85 10.26 2.25 -5.79
CA LEU A 85 11.42 1.74 -5.05
C LEU A 85 11.00 0.91 -3.82
N TYR A 86 10.03 1.39 -3.05
CA TYR A 86 9.48 0.67 -1.91
C TYR A 86 8.86 -0.68 -2.31
N ASN A 87 7.98 -0.66 -3.28
CA ASN A 87 7.29 -1.87 -3.73
C ASN A 87 8.29 -2.85 -4.37
N ARG A 88 9.27 -2.39 -5.15
CA ARG A 88 10.34 -3.25 -5.70
C ARG A 88 11.18 -3.89 -4.61
N ALA A 89 11.58 -3.12 -3.59
CA ALA A 89 12.37 -3.67 -2.49
C ALA A 89 11.69 -4.87 -1.82
N VAL A 90 10.36 -4.86 -1.72
CA VAL A 90 9.57 -5.98 -1.18
C VAL A 90 9.37 -7.08 -2.21
N HIS A 91 8.99 -6.72 -3.44
CA HIS A 91 8.73 -7.68 -4.52
C HIS A 91 9.96 -8.52 -4.86
N ASP A 92 11.16 -7.92 -4.89
CA ASP A 92 12.39 -8.62 -5.18
C ASP A 92 12.68 -9.74 -4.16
N VAL A 93 12.39 -9.51 -2.88
CA VAL A 93 12.50 -10.55 -1.84
C VAL A 93 11.49 -11.68 -2.05
N LEU A 94 10.28 -11.36 -2.50
CA LEU A 94 9.28 -12.37 -2.84
C LEU A 94 9.70 -13.19 -4.06
N VAL A 95 10.22 -12.54 -5.11
CA VAL A 95 10.76 -13.23 -6.30
C VAL A 95 11.92 -14.15 -5.92
N GLU A 96 12.84 -13.69 -5.08
CA GLU A 96 13.95 -14.51 -4.55
C GLU A 96 13.44 -15.76 -3.82
N ALA A 97 12.40 -15.61 -3.00
CA ALA A 97 11.90 -16.66 -2.13
C ALA A 97 10.93 -17.64 -2.82
N ARG A 98 10.13 -17.18 -3.81
CA ARG A 98 9.00 -17.92 -4.40
C ARG A 98 9.12 -18.11 -5.91
N GLY A 99 10.02 -17.39 -6.58
CA GLY A 99 10.05 -17.30 -8.03
C GLY A 99 9.11 -16.22 -8.57
N ALA A 100 9.36 -15.76 -9.79
CA ALA A 100 8.63 -14.65 -10.39
C ALA A 100 7.13 -14.92 -10.61
N ASP A 101 6.77 -16.18 -10.86
CA ASP A 101 5.38 -16.58 -11.15
C ASP A 101 4.50 -16.64 -9.88
N ASP A 102 5.12 -16.84 -8.70
CA ASP A 102 4.44 -16.97 -7.41
C ASP A 102 4.68 -15.76 -6.47
N ALA A 103 5.43 -14.76 -6.92
CA ALA A 103 5.68 -13.56 -6.16
C ALA A 103 4.46 -12.65 -6.13
N VAL A 104 3.76 -12.57 -4.99
CA VAL A 104 2.57 -11.72 -4.83
C VAL A 104 2.84 -10.61 -3.84
N LEU A 105 2.82 -9.39 -4.35
CA LEU A 105 2.83 -8.16 -3.57
C LEU A 105 1.46 -7.49 -3.64
N PHE A 106 0.87 -7.19 -2.49
CA PHE A 106 -0.38 -6.45 -2.38
C PHE A 106 -0.08 -5.00 -1.99
N ALA A 107 -0.02 -4.10 -2.98
CA ALA A 107 0.45 -2.74 -2.82
C ALA A 107 -0.69 -1.71 -2.77
N ARG A 108 -0.55 -0.69 -1.91
CA ARG A 108 -1.47 0.46 -1.86
C ARG A 108 -1.08 1.54 -2.84
N SER A 109 0.13 2.03 -2.73
CA SER A 109 0.62 3.10 -3.60
C SER A 109 1.10 2.57 -4.95
N ALA A 110 0.93 3.37 -5.98
CA ALA A 110 1.29 3.03 -7.35
C ALA A 110 1.82 4.24 -8.11
N THR A 111 2.74 3.98 -9.03
CA THR A 111 3.24 4.95 -10.00
C THR A 111 3.58 4.23 -11.31
N ALA A 112 4.01 4.95 -12.33
CA ALA A 112 4.48 4.37 -13.57
C ALA A 112 5.65 3.38 -13.30
N GLY A 113 5.52 2.14 -13.77
CA GLY A 113 6.44 1.03 -13.46
C GLY A 113 5.85 0.01 -12.49
N GLY A 114 4.93 0.42 -11.62
CA GLY A 114 4.25 -0.46 -10.67
C GLY A 114 3.36 -1.53 -11.29
N GLN A 115 3.03 -1.40 -12.58
CA GLN A 115 2.26 -2.40 -13.35
C GLN A 115 2.92 -3.79 -13.38
N SER A 116 4.24 -3.84 -13.19
CA SER A 116 4.99 -5.10 -13.10
C SER A 116 4.81 -5.85 -11.77
N MET A 117 4.22 -5.20 -10.77
CA MET A 117 3.92 -5.78 -9.46
C MET A 117 2.42 -6.04 -9.39
N PRO A 118 1.99 -7.29 -9.12
CA PRO A 118 0.70 -7.75 -9.65
C PRO A 118 -0.54 -7.16 -9.01
N VAL A 119 -0.58 -6.86 -7.70
CA VAL A 119 -1.85 -6.67 -7.00
C VAL A 119 -1.92 -5.35 -6.25
N HIS A 120 -3.01 -4.59 -6.47
CA HIS A 120 -3.23 -3.28 -5.82
C HIS A 120 -4.63 -3.16 -5.22
N TRP A 121 -4.80 -2.22 -4.29
CA TRP A 121 -6.14 -1.83 -3.80
C TRP A 121 -6.27 -0.31 -3.66
N GLY A 122 -7.50 0.15 -3.49
CA GLY A 122 -7.86 1.57 -3.51
C GLY A 122 -7.61 2.36 -2.22
N GLY A 123 -6.94 1.78 -1.20
CA GLY A 123 -6.68 2.45 0.08
C GLY A 123 -7.94 2.63 0.94
N ASP A 124 -7.93 3.68 1.78
CA ASP A 124 -8.87 3.89 2.88
C ASP A 124 -10.09 4.72 2.43
N SER A 125 -11.00 4.10 1.69
CA SER A 125 -12.24 4.74 1.25
C SER A 125 -13.25 4.89 2.39
N THR A 126 -14.06 5.96 2.38
CA THR A 126 -15.14 6.15 3.35
C THR A 126 -16.34 5.26 3.03
N SER A 127 -17.03 4.77 4.07
CA SER A 127 -18.18 3.87 3.96
C SER A 127 -19.46 4.58 3.46
N THR A 128 -19.42 5.12 2.24
CA THR A 128 -20.53 5.87 1.60
C THR A 128 -20.70 5.51 0.13
N TYR A 129 -21.88 5.72 -0.43
CA TYR A 129 -22.12 5.53 -1.86
C TYR A 129 -21.24 6.44 -2.74
N ALA A 130 -21.00 7.68 -2.31
CA ALA A 130 -20.14 8.60 -3.05
C ALA A 130 -18.72 8.04 -3.16
N SER A 131 -18.14 7.62 -2.05
CA SER A 131 -16.78 7.04 -2.02
C SER A 131 -16.71 5.71 -2.78
N MET A 132 -17.77 4.88 -2.74
CA MET A 132 -17.85 3.66 -3.56
C MET A 132 -17.80 4.00 -5.06
N ALA A 133 -18.51 5.03 -5.51
CA ALA A 133 -18.50 5.47 -6.90
C ALA A 133 -17.15 6.03 -7.33
N GLU A 134 -16.46 6.76 -6.45
CA GLU A 134 -15.10 7.27 -6.68
C GLU A 134 -14.08 6.14 -6.71
N THR A 135 -14.21 5.16 -5.83
CA THR A 135 -13.42 3.92 -5.81
C THR A 135 -13.55 3.17 -7.14
N LEU A 136 -14.76 3.01 -7.68
CA LEU A 136 -14.97 2.40 -8.99
C LEU A 136 -14.26 3.18 -10.11
N ARG A 137 -14.42 4.51 -10.14
CA ARG A 137 -13.75 5.35 -11.15
C ARG A 137 -12.22 5.27 -11.05
N GLY A 138 -11.68 5.28 -9.82
CA GLY A 138 -10.25 5.10 -9.55
C GLY A 138 -9.74 3.77 -10.08
N GLY A 139 -10.43 2.67 -9.78
CA GLY A 139 -10.07 1.34 -10.27
C GLY A 139 -10.12 1.20 -11.79
N LEU A 140 -11.14 1.78 -12.44
CA LEU A 140 -11.22 1.82 -13.90
C LEU A 140 -10.07 2.63 -14.52
N SER A 141 -9.71 3.75 -13.90
CA SER A 141 -8.56 4.57 -14.33
C SER A 141 -7.25 3.81 -14.23
N LEU A 142 -7.02 3.09 -13.12
CA LEU A 142 -5.85 2.24 -12.94
C LEU A 142 -5.82 1.11 -13.97
N ALA A 143 -6.94 0.43 -14.22
CA ALA A 143 -7.04 -0.64 -15.22
C ALA A 143 -6.68 -0.14 -16.62
N LEU A 144 -7.15 1.06 -17.00
CA LEU A 144 -6.77 1.71 -18.28
C LEU A 144 -5.30 2.12 -18.34
N SER A 145 -4.65 2.24 -17.19
CA SER A 145 -3.22 2.53 -17.06
C SER A 145 -2.35 1.26 -16.97
N GLY A 146 -2.93 0.08 -17.14
CA GLY A 146 -2.23 -1.20 -17.19
C GLY A 146 -2.07 -1.91 -15.84
N PHE A 147 -2.77 -1.47 -14.79
CA PHE A 147 -2.82 -2.19 -13.51
C PHE A 147 -3.92 -3.26 -13.58
N ALA A 148 -3.52 -4.50 -13.85
CA ALA A 148 -4.45 -5.58 -14.20
C ALA A 148 -5.23 -6.15 -13.02
N PHE A 149 -4.67 -6.09 -11.80
CA PHE A 149 -5.27 -6.68 -10.60
C PHE A 149 -5.52 -5.59 -9.56
N TRP A 150 -6.77 -5.27 -9.34
CA TRP A 150 -7.17 -4.22 -8.42
C TRP A 150 -8.41 -4.62 -7.61
N SER A 151 -8.43 -4.20 -6.36
CA SER A 151 -9.57 -4.37 -5.46
C SER A 151 -9.78 -3.14 -4.58
N HIS A 152 -10.66 -3.27 -3.63
CA HIS A 152 -10.99 -2.25 -2.65
C HIS A 152 -11.54 -2.90 -1.38
N ASP A 153 -11.57 -2.14 -0.29
CA ASP A 153 -12.14 -2.60 0.97
C ASP A 153 -13.67 -2.61 0.86
N ILE A 154 -14.26 -3.80 0.80
CA ILE A 154 -15.71 -3.97 0.65
C ILE A 154 -16.43 -3.39 1.86
N GLY A 155 -17.36 -2.47 1.59
CA GLY A 155 -18.08 -1.70 2.60
C GLY A 155 -17.44 -0.36 2.95
N GLY A 156 -16.28 -0.06 2.37
CA GLY A 156 -15.45 1.09 2.73
C GLY A 156 -14.59 0.83 3.97
N PHE A 157 -13.43 1.47 4.07
CA PHE A 157 -12.50 1.31 5.19
C PHE A 157 -12.90 2.21 6.37
N GLU A 158 -13.07 3.51 6.13
CA GLU A 158 -13.36 4.50 7.16
C GLU A 158 -14.85 4.55 7.52
N GLY A 159 -15.12 4.53 8.82
CA GLY A 159 -16.48 4.57 9.36
C GLY A 159 -17.20 3.22 9.30
N THR A 160 -18.51 3.25 9.49
CA THR A 160 -19.39 2.07 9.46
C THR A 160 -20.42 2.24 8.35
N PRO A 161 -20.49 1.34 7.35
CA PRO A 161 -21.51 1.42 6.32
C PRO A 161 -22.90 1.10 6.88
N ASP A 162 -23.93 1.69 6.29
CA ASP A 162 -25.27 1.12 6.43
C ASP A 162 -25.40 -0.18 5.62
N ALA A 163 -26.49 -0.94 5.85
CA ALA A 163 -26.72 -2.22 5.18
C ALA A 163 -26.81 -2.08 3.64
N GLY A 164 -27.37 -0.97 3.14
CA GLY A 164 -27.47 -0.71 1.72
C GLY A 164 -26.11 -0.49 1.06
N VAL A 165 -25.24 0.31 1.67
CA VAL A 165 -23.86 0.54 1.22
C VAL A 165 -23.09 -0.77 1.25
N PHE A 166 -23.15 -1.53 2.35
CA PHE A 166 -22.45 -2.80 2.47
C PHE A 166 -22.85 -3.80 1.38
N LYS A 167 -24.15 -4.02 1.17
CA LYS A 167 -24.67 -4.96 0.16
C LYS A 167 -24.26 -4.57 -1.26
N ARG A 168 -24.37 -3.28 -1.63
CA ARG A 168 -23.98 -2.81 -2.96
C ARG A 168 -22.47 -2.87 -3.16
N TRP A 169 -21.71 -2.55 -2.13
CA TRP A 169 -20.25 -2.65 -2.21
C TRP A 169 -19.78 -4.11 -2.30
N THR A 170 -20.47 -5.04 -1.63
CA THR A 170 -20.22 -6.47 -1.75
C THR A 170 -20.43 -6.94 -3.19
N ALA A 171 -21.55 -6.60 -3.81
CA ALA A 171 -21.83 -6.93 -5.20
C ALA A 171 -20.76 -6.36 -6.16
N PHE A 172 -20.33 -5.13 -5.93
CA PHE A 172 -19.23 -4.51 -6.67
C PHE A 172 -17.89 -5.24 -6.41
N GLY A 173 -17.56 -5.51 -5.16
CA GLY A 173 -16.28 -6.09 -4.78
C GLY A 173 -16.06 -7.51 -5.28
N LEU A 174 -17.14 -8.30 -5.42
CA LEU A 174 -17.08 -9.66 -5.96
C LEU A 174 -16.77 -9.69 -7.47
N LEU A 175 -16.86 -8.55 -8.17
CA LEU A 175 -16.46 -8.42 -9.57
C LEU A 175 -14.99 -7.96 -9.72
N GLY A 176 -14.30 -7.69 -8.62
CA GLY A 176 -12.86 -7.40 -8.62
C GLY A 176 -12.01 -8.64 -8.83
N SER A 177 -10.73 -8.46 -9.15
CA SER A 177 -9.77 -9.56 -9.33
C SER A 177 -9.48 -10.34 -8.04
N HIS A 178 -9.63 -9.68 -6.90
CA HIS A 178 -9.53 -10.25 -5.55
C HIS A 178 -10.43 -9.46 -4.62
N SER A 179 -10.90 -10.06 -3.51
CA SER A 179 -11.92 -9.49 -2.64
C SER A 179 -11.60 -9.71 -1.18
N ARG A 180 -11.92 -8.71 -0.34
CA ARG A 180 -11.89 -8.85 1.12
C ARG A 180 -12.92 -7.96 1.77
N PHE A 181 -13.46 -8.42 2.89
CA PHE A 181 -14.18 -7.58 3.84
C PHE A 181 -13.16 -6.94 4.79
N HIS A 182 -13.06 -5.61 4.75
CA HIS A 182 -12.09 -4.89 5.58
C HIS A 182 -12.60 -3.50 5.94
N GLY A 183 -12.32 -3.06 7.18
CA GLY A 183 -12.69 -1.74 7.68
C GLY A 183 -12.01 -1.43 9.00
N SER A 184 -11.86 -0.13 9.33
CA SER A 184 -11.19 0.35 10.53
C SER A 184 -12.02 0.22 11.80
N SER A 185 -13.33 0.55 11.74
CA SER A 185 -14.15 0.84 12.91
C SER A 185 -15.23 -0.19 13.22
N SER A 186 -15.53 -1.11 12.30
CA SER A 186 -16.53 -2.15 12.50
C SER A 186 -16.21 -3.41 11.69
N TYR A 187 -16.74 -4.54 12.14
CA TYR A 187 -16.63 -5.78 11.38
C TYR A 187 -17.45 -5.70 10.09
N ARG A 188 -16.83 -6.11 8.98
CA ARG A 188 -17.44 -6.20 7.66
C ARG A 188 -17.93 -7.64 7.40
N VAL A 189 -18.84 -8.12 8.27
CA VAL A 189 -19.40 -9.47 8.17
C VAL A 189 -20.90 -9.37 7.86
N PRO A 190 -21.44 -10.17 6.92
CA PRO A 190 -22.82 -10.03 6.46
C PRO A 190 -23.86 -10.02 7.58
N TRP A 191 -23.71 -10.92 8.54
CA TRP A 191 -24.64 -11.06 9.68
C TRP A 191 -24.64 -9.89 10.69
N ALA A 192 -23.73 -8.92 10.54
CA ALA A 192 -23.72 -7.70 11.34
C ALA A 192 -24.65 -6.60 10.78
N PHE A 193 -25.25 -6.81 9.60
CA PHE A 193 -26.08 -5.83 8.90
C PHE A 193 -27.56 -6.21 8.91
N ASP A 194 -27.99 -7.08 8.02
CA ASP A 194 -29.36 -7.57 7.94
C ASP A 194 -29.43 -8.96 7.28
N GLU A 195 -30.64 -9.58 7.27
CA GLU A 195 -30.83 -10.92 6.71
C GLU A 195 -30.56 -10.99 5.19
N GLU A 196 -30.76 -9.90 4.46
CA GLU A 196 -30.51 -9.86 3.02
C GLU A 196 -28.99 -9.78 2.71
N ALA A 197 -28.18 -9.36 3.67
CA ALA A 197 -26.71 -9.29 3.52
C ALA A 197 -26.05 -10.67 3.67
N VAL A 198 -26.74 -11.66 4.27
CA VAL A 198 -26.27 -13.03 4.46
C VAL A 198 -26.55 -13.86 3.22
#